data_4ec8ae93a220f3b73b45b1455010c01a
#
_entry.id   4ec8ae93a220f3b73b45b1455010c01a
#
_cell.length_a   1.000
_cell.length_b   1.000
_cell.length_c   1.000
_cell.angle_alpha   90.00
_cell.angle_beta   90.00
_cell.angle_gamma   90.00
#
_symmetry.space_group_name_H-M   'P 1'
#
loop_
_entity.id
_entity.type
_entity.pdbx_description
1 polymer ?
#
loop_
_entity_poly.entity_id
_entity_poly.type
_entity_poly.pdbx_seq_one_letter_code
_entity_poly.pdbx_strand_id
1 'polypeptide(L)'
;MDTVALGASGPASTRLSLQLGDAQSGLRAVTESSGSAVVVHVGGDIDASNETVWQRLVTRSAAIAIAPGPFVIDVRDLEFMGSCAYAVLAQESVRCRRRGVNLRLVSNQPIVARTIAACGLRRLLPMYTSVENALAPPA
;
A
#
# COMPACT_ATOMS: atom_id res chain seq x y z
N MET A 1 4.80 13.84 -14.77
CA MET A 1 4.35 13.96 -14.39
C MET A 1 3.47 13.78 -14.06
N ASP A 2 3.09 13.72 -13.71
CA ASP A 2 2.28 13.50 -13.21
C ASP A 2 1.25 13.77 -13.30
N THR A 3 0.75 13.50 -13.58
CA THR A 3 -0.11 13.88 -13.55
C THR A 3 -1.19 13.68 -13.03
N VAL A 4 -1.74 14.31 -12.77
CA VAL A 4 -2.68 14.25 -11.96
C VAL A 4 -3.90 14.44 -12.57
N ALA A 5 -4.70 13.68 -12.39
CA ALA A 5 -5.89 13.73 -12.94
C ALA A 5 -6.71 14.51 -12.13
N LEU A 6 -6.84 15.63 -12.30
CA LEU A 6 -7.59 16.27 -11.62
C LEU A 6 -8.85 16.14 -11.84
N GLY A 7 -9.32 15.49 -11.46
CA GLY A 7 -10.42 15.23 -11.56
C GLY A 7 -11.39 15.95 -11.47
N ALA A 8 -11.60 16.17 -12.05
CA ALA A 8 -12.66 16.70 -12.09
C ALA A 8 -13.57 16.13 -11.30
N SER A 9 -13.52 15.05 -11.06
CA SER A 9 -14.57 14.49 -10.58
C SER A 9 -14.76 14.72 -9.20
N GLY A 10 -14.20 14.58 -8.49
CA GLY A 10 -14.59 14.68 -7.18
C GLY A 10 -13.68 15.59 -6.52
N PRO A 11 -14.12 16.32 -5.64
CA PRO A 11 -13.32 17.28 -4.98
C PRO A 11 -12.18 16.68 -4.21
N ALA A 12 -12.24 15.47 -3.89
CA ALA A 12 -11.24 14.93 -3.04
C ALA A 12 -10.39 13.87 -3.68
N SER A 13 -10.61 13.59 -4.92
CA SER A 13 -9.95 12.46 -5.51
C SER A 13 -8.84 12.85 -6.45
N THR A 14 -7.67 12.32 -6.23
CA THR A 14 -6.51 12.54 -7.07
C THR A 14 -5.86 11.22 -7.38
N ARG A 15 -5.57 10.98 -8.63
CA ARG A 15 -4.92 9.75 -9.01
C ARG A 15 -3.52 10.06 -9.52
N LEU A 16 -2.53 9.37 -8.94
CA LEU A 16 -1.15 9.51 -9.37
C LEU A 16 -0.66 8.18 -9.87
N SER A 17 -0.11 8.16 -11.06
CA SER A 17 0.48 6.96 -11.58
C SER A 17 1.97 7.07 -11.43
N LEU A 18 2.56 6.15 -10.68
CA LEU A 18 3.97 6.13 -10.52
C LEU A 18 4.53 5.02 -11.37
N GLN A 19 5.41 5.40 -12.31
CA GLN A 19 6.05 4.39 -13.04
C GLN A 19 7.24 4.03 -12.28
N LEU A 20 7.25 2.86 -11.76
CA LEU A 20 8.27 2.47 -10.93
C LEU A 20 9.40 1.92 -11.66
N GLY A 21 10.43 2.49 -11.57
CA GLY A 21 11.59 1.94 -12.00
C GLY A 21 11.56 1.65 -13.43
N ASP A 22 11.94 0.57 -13.76
CA ASP A 22 11.98 0.24 -15.13
C ASP A 22 11.15 -0.98 -15.35
N ALA A 23 10.96 -1.31 -16.57
CA ALA A 23 10.15 -2.43 -16.93
C ALA A 23 10.69 -3.73 -16.38
N GLN A 24 11.93 -3.74 -15.96
CA GLN A 24 12.52 -4.97 -15.49
C GLN A 24 12.22 -5.21 -14.02
N SER A 25 11.71 -4.25 -13.32
CA SER A 25 11.44 -4.44 -11.90
C SER A 25 10.30 -5.42 -11.67
N GLY A 26 9.44 -5.64 -12.63
CA GLY A 26 8.30 -6.53 -12.43
C GLY A 26 7.25 -6.00 -11.50
N LEU A 27 7.36 -4.76 -11.09
CA LEU A 27 6.45 -4.17 -10.12
C LEU A 27 5.70 -3.00 -10.73
N ARG A 28 4.39 -2.98 -10.56
CA ARG A 28 3.54 -1.90 -11.05
C ARG A 28 2.75 -1.32 -9.89
N ALA A 29 2.51 -0.04 -9.92
CA ALA A 29 1.71 0.58 -8.87
C ALA A 29 0.94 1.79 -9.35
N VAL A 30 -0.23 1.99 -8.79
CA VAL A 30 -1.03 3.19 -8.99
C VAL A 30 -1.44 3.68 -7.62
N THR A 31 -1.20 4.95 -7.36
CA THR A 31 -1.53 5.57 -6.08
C THR A 31 -2.68 6.55 -6.27
N GLU A 32 -3.67 6.45 -5.40
CA GLU A 32 -4.82 7.35 -5.40
C GLU A 32 -4.95 8.00 -4.04
N SER A 33 -5.34 9.24 -3.97
CA SER A 33 -5.60 9.88 -2.70
C SER A 33 -6.99 10.50 -2.69
N SER A 34 -7.61 10.51 -1.54
CA SER A 34 -8.94 11.09 -1.37
C SER A 34 -9.01 11.58 0.08
N GLY A 35 -9.01 12.89 0.25
CA GLY A 35 -8.96 13.48 1.59
C GLY A 35 -7.67 13.08 2.29
N SER A 36 -7.78 12.50 3.47
CA SER A 36 -6.61 12.05 4.22
C SER A 36 -6.16 10.65 3.81
N ALA A 37 -6.98 9.93 3.06
CA ALA A 37 -6.71 8.54 2.72
C ALA A 37 -5.85 8.42 1.47
N VAL A 38 -5.01 7.41 1.44
CA VAL A 38 -4.20 7.07 0.27
C VAL A 38 -4.34 5.58 0.02
N VAL A 39 -4.54 5.20 -1.24
CA VAL A 39 -4.63 3.80 -1.63
C VAL A 39 -3.58 3.54 -2.70
N VAL A 40 -2.76 2.54 -2.50
CA VAL A 40 -1.78 2.11 -3.49
C VAL A 40 -2.18 0.74 -3.99
N HIS A 41 -2.39 0.61 -5.29
CA HIS A 41 -2.69 -0.67 -5.91
C HIS A 41 -1.40 -1.19 -6.52
N VAL A 42 -0.97 -2.37 -6.12
CA VAL A 42 0.31 -2.93 -6.52
C VAL A 42 0.11 -4.25 -7.23
N GLY A 43 0.82 -4.46 -8.32
CA GLY A 43 0.77 -5.73 -9.06
C GLY A 43 2.16 -6.18 -9.46
N GLY A 44 2.28 -7.45 -9.78
CA GLY A 44 3.55 -8.06 -10.19
C GLY A 44 4.16 -8.90 -9.11
N ASP A 45 5.47 -8.83 -8.98
CA ASP A 45 6.21 -9.64 -8.02
C ASP A 45 7.10 -8.77 -7.17
N ILE A 46 7.22 -9.09 -5.89
CA ILE A 46 8.17 -8.42 -5.01
C ILE A 46 9.11 -9.46 -4.46
N ASP A 47 10.37 -9.33 -4.81
CA ASP A 47 11.42 -10.23 -4.31
C ASP A 47 12.67 -9.40 -3.99
N ALA A 48 13.77 -10.06 -3.72
CA ALA A 48 15.00 -9.37 -3.34
C ALA A 48 15.52 -8.45 -4.44
N SER A 49 15.23 -8.78 -5.70
CA SER A 49 15.76 -7.99 -6.81
C SER A 49 15.13 -6.61 -6.94
N ASN A 50 13.93 -6.43 -6.44
CA ASN A 50 13.27 -5.12 -6.51
C ASN A 50 12.85 -4.59 -5.14
N GLU A 51 13.45 -5.08 -4.08
CA GLU A 51 13.14 -4.67 -2.73
C GLU A 51 13.29 -3.16 -2.54
N THR A 52 14.32 -2.56 -3.11
CA THR A 52 14.55 -1.13 -2.98
C THR A 52 13.44 -0.33 -3.65
N VAL A 53 12.97 -0.79 -4.81
CA VAL A 53 11.86 -0.14 -5.52
C VAL A 53 10.61 -0.22 -4.66
N TRP A 54 10.34 -1.39 -4.08
CA TRP A 54 9.20 -1.60 -3.21
C TRP A 54 9.25 -0.67 -1.98
N GLN A 55 10.41 -0.58 -1.35
CA GLN A 55 10.57 0.26 -0.19
C GLN A 55 10.32 1.73 -0.51
N ARG A 56 10.83 2.21 -1.63
CA ARG A 56 10.59 3.59 -2.04
C ARG A 56 9.13 3.85 -2.33
N LEU A 57 8.47 2.92 -3.00
CA LEU A 57 7.06 3.05 -3.30
C LEU A 57 6.25 3.21 -2.01
N VAL A 58 6.49 2.32 -1.06
CA VAL A 58 5.73 2.32 0.19
C VAL A 58 6.00 3.61 0.97
N THR A 59 7.25 4.01 1.07
CA THR A 59 7.62 5.21 1.82
C THR A 59 7.04 6.47 1.19
N ARG A 60 7.13 6.58 -0.13
CA ARG A 60 6.63 7.78 -0.81
C ARG A 60 5.11 7.86 -0.76
N SER A 61 4.45 6.73 -0.93
CA SER A 61 2.99 6.71 -0.87
C SER A 61 2.50 7.01 0.54
N ALA A 62 3.17 6.48 1.55
CA ALA A 62 2.81 6.75 2.93
C ALA A 62 2.93 8.22 3.27
N ALA A 63 3.91 8.90 2.67
CA ALA A 63 4.12 10.32 2.94
C ALA A 63 2.99 11.20 2.46
N ILE A 64 2.19 10.72 1.52
CA ILE A 64 1.05 11.47 1.01
C ILE A 64 -0.12 11.41 1.99
N ALA A 65 -0.22 10.34 2.77
CA ALA A 65 -1.34 10.16 3.68
C ALA A 65 -1.27 11.17 4.83
N ILE A 66 -2.42 11.69 5.20
CA ILE A 66 -2.54 12.64 6.28
C ILE A 66 -3.31 11.96 7.40
N ALA A 67 -2.93 12.17 8.65
CA ALA A 67 -3.65 11.58 9.76
C ALA A 67 -5.13 11.91 9.68
N PRO A 68 -6.03 10.96 9.90
CA PRO A 68 -5.78 9.59 10.33
C PRO A 68 -5.54 8.59 9.18
N GLY A 69 -5.53 9.02 7.97
CA GLY A 69 -5.44 8.15 6.83
C GLY A 69 -6.80 7.63 6.42
N PRO A 70 -6.93 6.33 6.20
CA PRO A 70 -5.89 5.31 6.27
C PRO A 70 -4.94 5.32 5.08
N PHE A 71 -3.82 4.64 5.26
CA PHE A 71 -2.92 4.36 4.15
C PHE A 71 -3.17 2.89 3.79
N VAL A 72 -3.78 2.67 2.64
CA VAL A 72 -4.20 1.34 2.22
C VAL A 72 -3.29 0.83 1.13
N ILE A 73 -2.77 -0.38 1.30
CA ILE A 73 -1.93 -1.01 0.29
C ILE A 73 -2.66 -2.24 -0.21
N ASP A 74 -3.06 -2.20 -1.48
CA ASP A 74 -3.81 -3.27 -2.11
C ASP A 74 -2.83 -4.16 -2.86
N VAL A 75 -2.61 -5.37 -2.34
CA VAL A 75 -1.67 -6.32 -2.93
C VAL A 75 -2.38 -7.50 -3.61
N ARG A 76 -3.67 -7.34 -3.92
CA ARG A 76 -4.43 -8.44 -4.53
C ARG A 76 -3.88 -8.87 -5.89
N ASP A 77 -3.24 -7.95 -6.61
CA ASP A 77 -2.71 -8.26 -7.93
C ASP A 77 -1.24 -8.67 -7.90
N LEU A 78 -0.65 -8.85 -6.74
CA LEU A 78 0.68 -9.38 -6.65
C LEU A 78 0.66 -10.87 -6.84
N GLU A 79 1.54 -11.37 -7.69
CA GLU A 79 1.65 -12.80 -7.91
C GLU A 79 2.62 -13.44 -6.93
N PHE A 80 3.59 -12.68 -6.47
CA PHE A 80 4.54 -13.16 -5.47
C PHE A 80 4.93 -12.01 -4.54
N MET A 81 5.01 -12.32 -3.25
CA MET A 81 5.39 -11.34 -2.27
C MET A 81 6.34 -12.00 -1.30
N GLY A 82 7.61 -11.75 -1.48
CA GLY A 82 8.66 -12.34 -0.65
C GLY A 82 8.68 -11.81 0.76
N SER A 83 9.41 -12.46 1.64
CA SER A 83 9.46 -12.08 3.05
C SER A 83 9.95 -10.67 3.27
N CYS A 84 10.85 -10.19 2.42
CA CYS A 84 11.36 -8.83 2.54
C CYS A 84 10.24 -7.80 2.38
N ALA A 85 9.21 -8.12 1.59
CA ALA A 85 8.12 -7.20 1.37
C ALA A 85 7.31 -6.97 2.64
N TYR A 86 7.12 -8.02 3.43
CA TYR A 86 6.37 -7.89 4.68
C TYR A 86 7.17 -7.07 5.70
N ALA A 87 8.48 -7.22 5.71
CA ALA A 87 9.32 -6.47 6.63
C ALA A 87 9.24 -4.97 6.35
N VAL A 88 9.24 -4.60 5.07
CA VAL A 88 9.10 -3.20 4.66
C VAL A 88 7.76 -2.64 5.14
N LEU A 89 6.69 -3.42 4.95
CA LEU A 89 5.36 -2.97 5.36
C LEU A 89 5.27 -2.82 6.88
N ALA A 90 5.87 -3.73 7.63
CA ALA A 90 5.85 -3.66 9.07
C ALA A 90 6.58 -2.39 9.57
N GLN A 91 7.72 -2.09 8.98
CA GLN A 91 8.46 -0.89 9.34
C GLN A 91 7.66 0.37 9.02
N GLU A 92 7.01 0.38 7.86
CA GLU A 92 6.22 1.54 7.48
C GLU A 92 4.99 1.69 8.37
N SER A 93 4.40 0.59 8.80
CA SER A 93 3.27 0.64 9.73
C SER A 93 3.66 1.34 11.03
N VAL A 94 4.84 1.04 11.56
CA VAL A 94 5.32 1.70 12.76
C VAL A 94 5.50 3.20 12.53
N ARG A 95 6.10 3.58 11.41
CA ARG A 95 6.29 5.00 11.08
C ARG A 95 4.95 5.71 10.93
N CYS A 96 4.00 5.07 10.26
CA CYS A 96 2.68 5.65 10.06
C CYS A 96 1.99 5.88 11.39
N ARG A 97 2.07 4.92 12.31
CA ARG A 97 1.44 5.07 13.62
C ARG A 97 1.99 6.28 14.38
N ARG A 98 3.27 6.55 14.24
CA ARG A 98 3.88 7.71 14.90
C ARG A 98 3.33 9.02 14.36
N ARG A 99 2.83 9.01 13.13
CA ARG A 99 2.22 10.18 12.53
C ARG A 99 0.70 10.18 12.66
N GLY A 100 0.15 9.19 13.33
CA GLY A 100 -1.30 9.08 13.46
C GLY A 100 -2.00 8.52 12.24
N VAL A 101 -1.27 7.85 11.36
CA VAL A 101 -1.82 7.26 10.13
C VAL A 101 -1.94 5.75 10.32
N ASN A 102 -3.09 5.20 9.90
CA ASN A 102 -3.34 3.77 10.01
C ASN A 102 -3.05 3.06 8.70
N LEU A 103 -2.02 2.20 8.71
CA LEU A 103 -1.72 1.39 7.53
C LEU A 103 -2.62 0.16 7.52
N ARG A 104 -3.23 -0.13 6.39
CA ARG A 104 -4.11 -1.28 6.21
C ARG A 104 -3.77 -1.99 4.93
N LEU A 105 -3.82 -3.32 4.95
CA LEU A 105 -3.44 -4.13 3.82
C LEU A 105 -4.67 -4.80 3.22
N VAL A 106 -4.76 -4.85 1.90
CA VAL A 106 -5.87 -5.52 1.22
C VAL A 106 -5.32 -6.71 0.45
N SER A 107 -5.82 -7.89 0.78
CA SER A 107 -5.46 -9.12 0.09
C SER A 107 -6.58 -10.13 0.24
N ASN A 108 -6.76 -10.97 -0.78
CA ASN A 108 -7.68 -12.09 -0.69
C ASN A 108 -6.92 -13.39 -0.91
N GLN A 109 -5.60 -13.38 -0.79
CA GLN A 109 -4.78 -14.57 -0.95
C GLN A 109 -4.47 -15.16 0.42
N PRO A 110 -4.84 -16.42 0.65
CA PRO A 110 -4.60 -17.05 1.96
C PRO A 110 -3.13 -17.06 2.39
N ILE A 111 -2.22 -17.12 1.43
CA ILE A 111 -0.80 -17.14 1.76
C ILE A 111 -0.37 -15.85 2.45
N VAL A 112 -0.95 -14.73 2.07
CA VAL A 112 -0.61 -13.44 2.66
C VAL A 112 -1.02 -13.42 4.13
N ALA A 113 -2.25 -13.83 4.42
CA ALA A 113 -2.74 -13.88 5.80
C ALA A 113 -1.92 -14.83 6.65
N ARG A 114 -1.57 -16.00 6.10
CA ARG A 114 -0.78 -16.98 6.84
C ARG A 114 0.62 -16.46 7.12
N THR A 115 1.23 -15.78 6.16
CA THR A 115 2.58 -15.23 6.35
C THR A 115 2.57 -14.15 7.43
N ILE A 116 1.59 -13.28 7.40
CA ILE A 116 1.45 -12.23 8.42
C ILE A 116 1.30 -12.86 9.80
N ALA A 117 0.46 -13.89 9.92
CA ALA A 117 0.27 -14.55 11.19
C ALA A 117 1.55 -15.25 11.66
N ALA A 118 2.22 -15.95 10.75
CA ALA A 118 3.43 -16.69 11.08
C ALA A 118 4.56 -15.77 11.53
N CYS A 119 4.62 -14.55 10.97
CA CYS A 119 5.65 -13.60 11.33
C CYS A 119 5.25 -12.71 12.52
N GLY A 120 4.08 -12.93 13.11
CA GLY A 120 3.65 -12.13 14.23
C GLY A 120 3.30 -10.70 13.89
N LEU A 121 2.87 -10.44 12.68
CA LEU A 121 2.67 -9.08 12.19
C LEU A 121 1.20 -8.63 12.16
N ARG A 122 0.30 -9.40 12.73
CA ARG A 122 -1.14 -9.07 12.65
C ARG A 122 -1.48 -7.67 13.16
N ARG A 123 -0.83 -7.25 14.24
CA ARG A 123 -1.14 -5.93 14.78
C ARG A 123 -0.65 -4.80 13.90
N LEU A 124 0.47 -5.01 13.22
CA LEU A 124 1.05 -3.99 12.38
C LEU A 124 0.41 -3.96 11.01
N LEU A 125 -0.10 -5.10 10.54
CA LEU A 125 -0.64 -5.21 9.19
C LEU A 125 -2.08 -5.75 9.24
N PRO A 126 -3.04 -4.94 9.67
CA PRO A 126 -4.44 -5.35 9.64
C PRO A 126 -4.86 -5.61 8.21
N MET A 127 -5.53 -6.74 7.99
CA MET A 127 -5.88 -7.15 6.65
C MET A 127 -7.35 -7.05 6.38
N TYR A 128 -7.66 -6.64 5.18
CA TYR A 128 -9.02 -6.51 4.68
C TYR A 128 -9.11 -7.21 3.33
N THR A 129 -10.31 -7.63 2.93
CA THR A 129 -10.47 -8.34 1.67
C THR A 129 -10.85 -7.42 0.51
N SER A 130 -11.18 -6.17 0.80
CA SER A 130 -11.51 -5.20 -0.24
C SER A 130 -11.01 -3.82 0.17
N VAL A 131 -10.78 -2.98 -0.84
CA VAL A 131 -10.40 -1.60 -0.59
C VAL A 131 -11.54 -0.86 0.10
N GLU A 132 -12.78 -1.17 -0.28
CA GLU A 132 -13.93 -0.55 0.31
C GLU A 132 -13.96 -0.77 1.82
N ASN A 133 -13.74 -2.00 2.25
CA ASN A 133 -13.71 -2.31 3.68
C ASN A 133 -12.51 -1.67 4.37
N ALA A 134 -11.37 -1.61 3.69
CA ALA A 134 -10.18 -1.00 4.26
C ALA A 134 -10.31 0.51 4.42
N LEU A 135 -11.19 1.13 3.66
CA LEU A 135 -11.42 2.57 3.77
C LEU A 135 -12.53 2.91 4.75
N ALA A 136 -13.35 1.93 5.12
CA ALA A 136 -14.47 2.20 6.00
C ALA A 136 -13.98 2.65 7.37
N PRO A 137 -14.70 3.56 8.02
CA PRO A 137 -14.29 3.96 9.36
C PRO A 137 -14.45 2.79 10.32
N PRO A 138 -13.63 2.74 11.36
CA PRO A 138 -13.76 1.67 12.34
C PRO A 138 -15.12 1.74 13.02
N ALA A 139 -15.66 0.61 13.31
CA ALA A 139 -16.99 0.53 13.91
C ALA A 139 -17.01 1.01 15.34
#